data_c278a4b60170f57e4e787a07eb2ab549
#
_entry.id   c278a4b60170f57e4e787a07eb2ab549
#
_cell.length_a   1.000
_cell.length_b   1.000
_cell.length_c   1.000
_cell.angle_alpha   90.00
_cell.angle_beta   90.00
_cell.angle_gamma   90.00
#
_symmetry.space_group_name_H-M   'P 1'
#
loop_
_entity.id
_entity.type
_entity.pdbx_description
1 polymer ?
#
loop_
_entity_poly.entity_id
_entity_poly.type
_entity_poly.pdbx_seq_one_letter_code
_entity_poly.pdbx_strand_id
1 'polypeptide(L)'
;MKRCKTLQINVNKSSPITEHVLQVALELSIDIIAVQEPWTIREPDLSHRSVYHPSFKQVLPNQSLVRPRTVFYISNRISATLAPSSPQDPDCIIIDVRGI
;
A
#
# COMPACT_ATOMS: atom_id res chain seq x y z
N MET A 1 22.98 9.38 5.68
CA MET A 1 22.12 8.56 4.81
C MET A 1 20.83 8.22 5.52
N LYS A 2 19.71 8.51 4.91
CA LYS A 2 18.41 8.12 5.46
C LYS A 2 18.18 6.64 5.24
N ARG A 3 17.64 5.99 6.26
CA ARG A 3 17.26 4.59 6.19
C ARG A 3 15.75 4.50 5.88
N CYS A 4 15.39 3.70 4.89
CA CYS A 4 13.99 3.43 4.59
C CYS A 4 13.53 2.24 5.43
N LYS A 5 12.54 2.46 6.29
CA LYS A 5 11.96 1.40 7.11
C LYS A 5 10.75 0.82 6.40
N THR A 6 10.77 -0.49 6.22
CA THR A 6 9.66 -1.20 5.58
C THR A 6 9.07 -2.23 6.52
N LEU A 7 7.76 -2.46 6.35
CA LEU A 7 7.02 -3.47 7.08
C LEU A 7 6.22 -4.29 6.08
N GLN A 8 6.26 -5.61 6.22
CA GLN A 8 5.42 -6.50 5.43
C GLN A 8 4.47 -7.24 6.35
N ILE A 9 3.19 -7.29 6.01
CA ILE A 9 2.19 -7.93 6.85
C ILE A 9 1.03 -8.47 6.03
N ASN A 10 0.49 -9.61 6.47
CA ASN A 10 -0.75 -10.15 5.96
C ASN A 10 -1.87 -9.77 6.93
N VAL A 11 -2.87 -9.02 6.46
CA VAL A 11 -3.98 -8.55 7.30
C VAL A 11 -5.23 -9.42 7.17
N ASN A 12 -5.15 -10.48 6.37
CA ASN A 12 -6.24 -11.46 6.22
C ASN A 12 -7.59 -10.79 5.91
N LYS A 13 -7.56 -9.80 5.01
CA LYS A 13 -8.74 -9.05 4.55
C LYS A 13 -9.51 -8.35 5.67
N SER A 14 -8.84 -8.00 6.76
CA SER A 14 -9.45 -7.35 7.91
C SER A 14 -9.20 -5.84 7.89
N SER A 15 -10.28 -5.04 7.85
CA SER A 15 -10.15 -3.59 7.95
C SER A 15 -9.71 -3.14 9.36
N PRO A 16 -10.22 -3.72 10.46
CA PRO A 16 -9.73 -3.34 11.79
C PRO A 16 -8.25 -3.64 12.00
N ILE A 17 -7.76 -4.78 11.50
CA ILE A 17 -6.34 -5.10 11.59
C ILE A 17 -5.53 -4.10 10.77
N THR A 18 -6.00 -3.74 9.58
CA THR A 18 -5.33 -2.75 8.74
C THR A 18 -5.24 -1.40 9.45
N GLU A 19 -6.32 -0.93 10.05
CA GLU A 19 -6.32 0.33 10.80
C GLU A 19 -5.29 0.31 11.93
N HIS A 20 -5.23 -0.78 12.66
CA HIS A 20 -4.27 -0.95 13.76
C HIS A 20 -2.82 -0.94 13.24
N VAL A 21 -2.56 -1.66 12.16
CA VAL A 21 -1.22 -1.72 11.54
C VAL A 21 -0.78 -0.34 11.08
N LEU A 22 -1.66 0.43 10.46
CA LEU A 22 -1.33 1.78 10.00
C LEU A 22 -0.98 2.69 11.18
N GLN A 23 -1.70 2.59 12.28
CA GLN A 23 -1.41 3.38 13.47
C GLN A 23 -0.07 3.00 14.09
N VAL A 24 0.21 1.71 14.23
CA VAL A 24 1.50 1.22 14.75
C VAL A 24 2.64 1.66 13.82
N ALA A 25 2.45 1.55 12.52
CA ALA A 25 3.45 1.97 11.54
C ALA A 25 3.76 3.45 11.66
N LEU A 26 2.73 4.28 11.87
CA LEU A 26 2.93 5.72 12.09
C LEU A 26 3.77 5.96 13.34
N GLU A 27 3.47 5.29 14.44
CA GLU A 27 4.20 5.42 15.70
C GLU A 27 5.66 4.99 15.57
N LEU A 28 5.92 3.96 14.78
CA LEU A 28 7.27 3.43 14.55
C LEU A 28 8.02 4.11 13.41
N SER A 29 7.42 5.13 12.80
CA SER A 29 8.01 5.85 11.67
C SER A 29 8.35 4.94 10.48
N ILE A 30 7.47 4.00 10.19
CA ILE A 30 7.61 3.14 9.01
C ILE A 30 7.36 3.96 7.76
N ASP A 31 8.19 3.77 6.75
CA ASP A 31 8.09 4.52 5.49
C ASP A 31 7.22 3.80 4.46
N ILE A 32 7.32 2.49 4.39
CA ILE A 32 6.58 1.68 3.42
C ILE A 32 5.99 0.45 4.11
N ILE A 33 4.71 0.21 3.89
CA ILE A 33 4.03 -0.97 4.40
C ILE A 33 3.55 -1.78 3.21
N ALA A 34 4.04 -3.01 3.06
CA ALA A 34 3.55 -3.96 2.07
C ALA A 34 2.47 -4.82 2.73
N VAL A 35 1.22 -4.56 2.36
CA VAL A 35 0.07 -5.26 2.93
C VAL A 35 -0.35 -6.37 1.99
N GLN A 36 -0.37 -7.60 2.50
CA GLN A 36 -0.85 -8.76 1.77
C GLN A 36 -2.25 -9.14 2.23
N GLU A 37 -3.04 -9.67 1.32
CA GLU A 37 -4.46 -9.97 1.52
C GLU A 37 -5.20 -8.76 2.10
N PRO A 38 -5.13 -7.60 1.42
CA PRO A 38 -5.74 -6.38 1.93
C PRO A 38 -7.27 -6.46 1.89
N TRP A 39 -7.89 -5.76 2.84
CA TRP A 39 -9.29 -5.41 2.70
C TRP A 39 -9.40 -4.31 1.66
N THR A 40 -10.25 -4.50 0.65
CA THR A 40 -10.46 -3.50 -0.41
C THR A 40 -11.93 -3.39 -0.74
N ILE A 41 -12.31 -2.21 -1.22
CA ILE A 41 -13.61 -1.98 -1.83
C ILE A 41 -13.43 -1.55 -3.28
N ARG A 42 -14.44 -1.85 -4.09
CA ARG A 42 -14.46 -1.47 -5.49
C ARG A 42 -15.19 -0.15 -5.66
N GLU A 43 -14.54 0.79 -6.32
CA GLU A 43 -15.13 2.09 -6.64
C GLU A 43 -15.98 2.00 -7.92
N PRO A 44 -16.88 2.99 -8.14
CA PRO A 44 -17.71 3.00 -9.35
C PRO A 44 -16.93 3.01 -10.67
N ASP A 45 -15.70 3.54 -10.67
CA ASP A 45 -14.82 3.58 -11.84
C ASP A 45 -14.02 2.28 -12.04
N LEU A 46 -14.37 1.21 -11.33
CA LEU A 46 -13.75 -0.11 -11.36
C LEU A 46 -12.37 -0.17 -10.70
N SER A 47 -11.89 0.93 -10.13
CA SER A 47 -10.68 0.89 -9.31
C SER A 47 -10.97 0.26 -7.94
N HIS A 48 -9.91 -0.01 -7.20
CA HIS A 48 -10.01 -0.51 -5.83
C HIS A 48 -9.29 0.45 -4.88
N ARG A 49 -9.72 0.46 -3.64
CA ARG A 49 -9.00 1.16 -2.57
C ARG A 49 -9.11 0.38 -1.28
N SER A 50 -8.14 0.57 -0.40
CA SER A 50 -8.12 -0.04 0.92
C SER A 50 -8.45 1.00 1.99
N VAL A 51 -8.19 0.67 3.26
CA VAL A 51 -8.46 1.55 4.39
C VAL A 51 -7.70 2.87 4.21
N TYR A 52 -8.38 3.99 4.33
CA TYR A 52 -7.78 5.31 4.25
C TYR A 52 -7.05 5.68 5.54
N HIS A 53 -5.88 6.31 5.40
CA HIS A 53 -5.16 6.93 6.50
C HIS A 53 -4.48 8.21 5.99
N PRO A 54 -4.63 9.35 6.69
CA PRO A 54 -4.13 10.63 6.17
C PRO A 54 -2.62 10.72 6.08
N SER A 55 -1.88 9.89 6.81
CA SER A 55 -0.41 9.92 6.82
C SER A 55 0.23 9.04 5.76
N PHE A 56 -0.55 8.24 5.03
CA PHE A 56 -0.06 7.30 4.04
C PHE A 56 -0.80 7.44 2.73
N LYS A 57 -0.07 7.24 1.64
CA LYS A 57 -0.63 7.12 0.31
C LYS A 57 -0.73 5.65 -0.06
N GLN A 58 -1.85 5.24 -0.64
CA GLN A 58 -2.02 3.88 -1.14
C GLN A 58 -1.50 3.76 -2.56
N VAL A 59 -0.74 2.69 -2.82
CA VAL A 59 -0.35 2.30 -4.16
C VAL A 59 -0.87 0.89 -4.40
N LEU A 60 -1.78 0.76 -5.35
CA LEU A 60 -2.42 -0.50 -5.68
C LEU A 60 -1.87 -1.02 -7.01
N PRO A 61 -2.04 -2.33 -7.30
CA PRO A 61 -1.64 -2.88 -8.59
C PRO A 61 -2.28 -2.14 -9.74
N ASN A 62 -1.63 -2.16 -10.90
CA ASN A 62 -2.21 -1.64 -12.11
C ASN A 62 -3.57 -2.28 -12.37
N GLN A 63 -4.41 -1.53 -13.07
CA GLN A 63 -5.80 -1.86 -13.32
C GLN A 63 -6.04 -3.35 -13.51
N SER A 64 -6.93 -3.89 -12.69
CA SER A 64 -7.31 -5.29 -12.73
C SER A 64 -8.79 -5.42 -12.43
N LEU A 65 -9.46 -6.34 -13.13
CA LEU A 65 -10.84 -6.69 -12.82
C LEU A 65 -10.91 -7.57 -11.56
N VAL A 66 -9.76 -8.08 -11.13
CA VAL A 66 -9.64 -8.93 -9.95
C VAL A 66 -9.28 -8.07 -8.74
N ARG A 67 -9.81 -8.43 -7.58
CA ARG A 67 -9.48 -7.77 -6.34
C ARG A 67 -7.97 -7.84 -6.07
N PRO A 68 -7.32 -6.73 -5.71
CA PRO A 68 -5.88 -6.74 -5.41
C PRO A 68 -5.55 -7.68 -4.24
N ARG A 69 -4.41 -8.36 -4.34
CA ARG A 69 -3.89 -9.19 -3.27
C ARG A 69 -2.74 -8.54 -2.52
N THR A 70 -2.31 -7.38 -2.97
CA THR A 70 -1.23 -6.60 -2.37
C THR A 70 -1.56 -5.12 -2.50
N VAL A 71 -1.27 -4.36 -1.44
CA VAL A 71 -1.34 -2.90 -1.44
C VAL A 71 -0.12 -2.36 -0.71
N PHE A 72 0.51 -1.33 -1.27
CA PHE A 72 1.54 -0.59 -0.54
C PHE A 72 0.92 0.65 0.08
N TYR A 73 1.27 0.91 1.33
CA TYR A 73 1.05 2.20 1.98
C TYR A 73 2.40 2.89 2.11
N ILE A 74 2.48 4.10 1.61
CA ILE A 74 3.72 4.86 1.56
C ILE A 74 3.55 6.13 2.36
N SER A 75 4.44 6.35 3.33
CA SER A 75 4.42 7.55 4.16
C SER A 75 4.49 8.79 3.27
N ASN A 76 3.67 9.81 3.61
CA ASN A 76 3.72 11.08 2.91
C ASN A 76 5.05 11.81 3.07
N ARG A 77 5.94 11.33 3.96
CA ARG A 77 7.27 11.89 4.16
C ARG A 77 8.24 11.52 3.03
N ILE A 78 7.93 10.52 2.23
CA ILE A 78 8.77 10.08 1.12
C ILE A 78 8.00 10.16 -0.18
N SER A 79 8.73 10.26 -1.28
CA SER A 79 8.14 10.27 -2.62
C SER A 79 8.28 8.89 -3.24
N ALA A 80 7.14 8.28 -3.56
CA ALA A 80 7.12 7.00 -4.23
C ALA A 80 5.86 6.91 -5.08
N THR A 81 5.98 6.25 -6.23
CA THR A 81 4.89 6.10 -7.18
C THR A 81 4.91 4.70 -7.77
N LEU A 82 3.77 4.29 -8.32
CA LEU A 82 3.71 3.07 -9.09
C LEU A 82 4.66 3.18 -10.29
N ALA A 83 5.57 2.23 -10.45
CA ALA A 83 6.49 2.24 -11.57
C ALA A 83 5.77 2.01 -12.89
N PRO A 84 6.16 2.70 -13.98
CA PRO A 84 5.56 2.44 -15.30
C PRO A 84 5.73 0.98 -15.76
N SER A 85 6.76 0.31 -15.28
CA SER A 85 7.01 -1.11 -15.60
C SER A 85 6.19 -2.08 -14.74
N SER A 86 5.39 -1.58 -13.81
CA SER A 86 4.58 -2.46 -12.96
C SER A 86 3.57 -3.22 -13.81
N PRO A 87 3.49 -4.56 -13.70
CA PRO A 87 2.58 -5.35 -14.51
C PRO A 87 1.12 -5.16 -14.07
N GLN A 88 0.19 -5.52 -14.94
CA GLN A 88 -1.24 -5.57 -14.60
C GLN A 88 -1.54 -6.91 -13.92
N ASP A 89 -1.06 -7.06 -12.71
CA ASP A 89 -1.13 -8.30 -11.95
C ASP A 89 -1.54 -7.97 -10.51
N PRO A 90 -2.60 -8.59 -9.98
CA PRO A 90 -3.06 -8.31 -8.61
C PRO A 90 -2.05 -8.74 -7.53
N ASP A 91 -1.08 -9.55 -7.89
CA ASP A 91 -0.08 -10.08 -6.95
C ASP A 91 1.25 -9.33 -7.02
N CYS A 92 1.41 -8.39 -7.95
CA CYS A 92 2.70 -7.75 -8.17
C CYS A 92 2.58 -6.24 -8.31
N ILE A 93 3.36 -5.52 -7.51
CA ILE A 93 3.46 -4.06 -7.59
C ILE A 93 4.93 -3.70 -7.62
N ILE A 94 5.31 -2.85 -8.56
CA ILE A 94 6.65 -2.26 -8.62
C ILE A 94 6.49 -0.76 -8.35
N ILE A 95 7.25 -0.24 -7.41
CA ILE A 95 7.22 1.18 -7.08
C ILE A 95 8.59 1.82 -7.28
N ASP A 96 8.57 3.09 -7.67
CA ASP A 96 9.75 3.93 -7.70
C ASP A 96 9.77 4.79 -6.44
N VAL A 97 10.87 4.74 -5.69
CA VAL A 97 11.03 5.52 -4.46
C VAL A 97 12.11 6.57 -4.71
N ARG A 98 11.79 7.82 -4.36
CA ARG A 98 12.71 8.95 -4.56
C ARG A 98 12.93 9.68 -3.24
N GLY A 99 14.10 10.32 -3.13
CA GLY A 99 14.38 11.19 -2.00
C GLY A 99 14.79 10.49 -0.72
N ILE A 100 15.25 9.26 -0.80
CA ILE A 100 15.73 8.51 0.35
C ILE A 100 17.24 8.48 0.39
#